data_e199fe26e752ce4664664810cad2e9a1
#
_entry.id   e199fe26e752ce4664664810cad2e9a1
#
_cell.length_a   1.000
_cell.length_b   1.000
_cell.length_c   1.000
_cell.angle_alpha   90.00
_cell.angle_beta   90.00
_cell.angle_gamma   90.00
#
_symmetry.space_group_name_H-M   'P 1'
#
loop_
_entity.id
_entity.type
_entity.pdbx_description
1 polymer ?
#
loop_
_entity_poly.entity_id
_entity_poly.type
_entity_poly.pdbx_seq_one_letter_code
_entity_poly.pdbx_strand_id
1 'polypeptide(L)'
;MGVQSSRLSRARAGRISDIRATTVTVPLEAPLRHANGVHWGRFVRTIVQVYTDEGLVGLGEIGGGGESAVATIEGLKPYLLGHDPVQTEALRWKIANPTASLYNNRTQILAALEFACLDIAGQATGLRVCDLLGGTLRERVPFASYLFYRYLDPVTGHGGEERPEELVAHARDLKERFGFRTHKLKGGVFPPAHDVAVLRALADAFPGDGVRLDPNAAWSVEESIHVARQIADLDNDYLEDPTWGLEGMARVREKIDIPTATNTVVVNFEQLAACIRLRAVDVILLDTQFWGGIRQTQKAAQVCETFQWGVSVHSSGELGIALASMLHLGAVLPNLRFAADAHYHHLRDDVIVGGLMRYEDGAIAVPDGPGLGVRLDPERLARYAELYRELGGYAYDRDPERPGWYAIIPGQDYATPRPGRG
;
A
#
# COMPACT_ATOMS: atom_id res chain seq x y z
N MET A 1 2.25 29.96 28.97
CA MET A 1 2.67 30.03 27.55
C MET A 1 2.09 28.91 26.70
N GLY A 2 1.85 27.68 27.18
CA GLY A 2 1.40 26.55 26.35
C GLY A 2 -0.05 26.65 25.80
N VAL A 3 -0.99 27.27 26.52
CA VAL A 3 -2.40 27.36 26.07
C VAL A 3 -2.61 28.40 24.97
N GLN A 4 -1.78 29.45 24.92
CA GLN A 4 -1.85 30.47 23.87
C GLN A 4 -1.25 29.96 22.53
N SER A 5 -0.18 29.13 22.59
CA SER A 5 0.45 28.52 21.41
C SER A 5 -0.49 27.52 20.70
N SER A 6 -1.23 26.69 21.46
CA SER A 6 -2.17 25.74 20.89
C SER A 6 -3.42 26.40 20.27
N ARG A 7 -3.86 27.55 20.80
CA ARG A 7 -4.95 28.34 20.21
C ARG A 7 -4.52 29.07 18.94
N LEU A 8 -3.28 29.55 18.88
CA LEU A 8 -2.73 30.21 17.69
C LEU A 8 -2.53 29.26 16.50
N SER A 9 -2.10 28.02 16.75
CA SER A 9 -1.96 27.00 15.70
C SER A 9 -3.32 26.53 15.17
N ARG A 10 -4.33 26.40 16.03
CA ARG A 10 -5.71 26.12 15.60
C ARG A 10 -6.32 27.25 14.77
N ALA A 11 -6.08 28.50 15.15
CA ALA A 11 -6.54 29.64 14.35
C ALA A 11 -5.89 29.69 12.96
N ARG A 12 -4.65 29.20 12.83
CA ARG A 12 -3.93 29.14 11.53
C ARG A 12 -4.38 28.01 10.62
N ALA A 13 -4.90 26.91 11.14
CA ALA A 13 -5.43 25.82 10.33
C ALA A 13 -6.77 26.14 9.68
N GLY A 14 -7.57 27.02 10.31
CA GLY A 14 -8.90 27.40 9.84
C GLY A 14 -9.94 26.29 9.95
N ARG A 15 -10.98 26.41 9.12
CA ARG A 15 -12.06 25.43 8.99
C ARG A 15 -12.16 24.96 7.56
N ILE A 16 -12.58 23.72 7.37
CA ILE A 16 -12.81 23.17 6.02
C ILE A 16 -13.87 24.03 5.30
N SER A 17 -13.49 24.65 4.22
CA SER A 17 -14.33 25.52 3.39
C SER A 17 -14.77 24.86 2.09
N ASP A 18 -13.97 23.93 1.55
CA ASP A 18 -14.28 23.15 0.35
C ASP A 18 -13.54 21.82 0.35
N ILE A 19 -14.07 20.83 -0.38
CA ILE A 19 -13.40 19.55 -0.65
C ILE A 19 -13.62 19.24 -2.13
N ARG A 20 -12.54 18.87 -2.81
CA ARG A 20 -12.56 18.45 -4.22
C ARG A 20 -11.93 17.08 -4.38
N ALA A 21 -12.55 16.27 -5.21
CA ALA A 21 -12.06 14.95 -5.55
C ALA A 21 -11.89 14.83 -7.06
N THR A 22 -10.72 14.41 -7.51
CA THR A 22 -10.39 14.26 -8.93
C THR A 22 -9.84 12.87 -9.18
N THR A 23 -10.52 12.08 -10.00
CA THR A 23 -10.03 10.77 -10.40
C THR A 23 -9.01 10.93 -11.53
N VAL A 24 -7.89 10.22 -11.37
CA VAL A 24 -6.79 10.18 -12.32
C VAL A 24 -6.44 8.74 -12.68
N THR A 25 -5.80 8.55 -13.82
CA THR A 25 -5.12 7.29 -14.14
C THR A 25 -3.68 7.57 -14.54
N VAL A 26 -2.74 6.88 -13.90
CA VAL A 26 -1.31 7.07 -14.12
C VAL A 26 -0.70 5.78 -14.68
N PRO A 27 0.07 5.86 -15.78
CA PRO A 27 0.63 4.69 -16.44
C PRO A 27 1.69 3.97 -15.61
N LEU A 28 1.70 2.63 -15.73
CA LEU A 28 2.75 1.73 -15.27
C LEU A 28 3.72 1.39 -16.41
N GLU A 29 4.87 0.83 -16.07
CA GLU A 29 5.82 0.30 -17.06
C GLU A 29 5.21 -0.88 -17.84
N ALA A 30 4.46 -1.75 -17.16
CA ALA A 30 3.78 -2.90 -17.74
C ALA A 30 2.56 -3.32 -16.89
N PRO A 31 1.61 -4.11 -17.43
CA PRO A 31 0.52 -4.68 -16.64
C PRO A 31 1.04 -5.68 -15.60
N LEU A 32 0.61 -5.53 -14.34
CA LEU A 32 1.02 -6.37 -13.20
C LEU A 32 -0.02 -7.44 -12.92
N ARG A 33 0.39 -8.72 -12.93
CA ARG A 33 -0.47 -9.87 -12.62
C ARG A 33 -0.25 -10.35 -11.19
N HIS A 34 -1.33 -10.71 -10.54
CA HIS A 34 -1.27 -11.38 -9.24
C HIS A 34 -2.52 -12.27 -9.02
N ALA A 35 -2.58 -12.99 -7.90
CA ALA A 35 -3.66 -13.95 -7.68
C ALA A 35 -5.06 -13.34 -7.76
N ASN A 36 -5.23 -12.07 -7.39
CA ASN A 36 -6.54 -11.42 -7.33
C ASN A 36 -6.93 -10.65 -8.60
N GLY A 37 -6.06 -10.60 -9.62
CA GLY A 37 -6.37 -9.90 -10.86
C GLY A 37 -5.17 -9.30 -11.57
N VAL A 38 -5.43 -8.25 -12.33
CA VAL A 38 -4.42 -7.57 -13.15
C VAL A 38 -4.58 -6.05 -13.05
N HIS A 39 -3.48 -5.36 -12.76
CA HIS A 39 -3.38 -3.93 -13.03
C HIS A 39 -3.00 -3.74 -14.50
N TRP A 40 -3.95 -3.25 -15.29
CA TRP A 40 -3.85 -3.16 -16.75
C TRP A 40 -2.99 -1.99 -17.24
N GLY A 41 -1.70 -1.97 -16.81
CA GLY A 41 -0.72 -0.97 -17.25
C GLY A 41 -0.94 0.43 -16.71
N ARG A 42 -1.81 0.60 -15.72
CA ARG A 42 -2.11 1.89 -15.10
C ARG A 42 -2.78 1.72 -13.74
N PHE A 43 -2.62 2.71 -12.85
CA PHE A 43 -3.39 2.82 -11.61
C PHE A 43 -4.47 3.87 -11.75
N VAL A 44 -5.69 3.54 -11.30
CA VAL A 44 -6.77 4.50 -11.09
C VAL A 44 -6.74 4.94 -9.63
N ARG A 45 -6.61 6.25 -9.40
CA ARG A 45 -6.55 6.85 -8.06
C ARG A 45 -7.47 8.07 -8.02
N THR A 46 -7.99 8.41 -6.84
CA THR A 46 -8.75 9.65 -6.65
C THR A 46 -7.98 10.56 -5.71
N ILE A 47 -7.58 11.72 -6.23
CA ILE A 47 -6.87 12.76 -5.48
C ILE A 47 -7.90 13.63 -4.77
N VAL A 48 -7.71 13.84 -3.46
CA VAL A 48 -8.58 14.66 -2.62
C VAL A 48 -7.83 15.90 -2.18
N GLN A 49 -8.44 17.06 -2.41
CA GLN A 49 -7.95 18.36 -1.95
C GLN A 49 -8.94 18.92 -0.93
N VAL A 50 -8.48 19.19 0.28
CA VAL A 50 -9.26 19.80 1.36
C VAL A 50 -8.79 21.25 1.52
N TYR A 51 -9.70 22.18 1.31
CA TYR A 51 -9.44 23.62 1.41
C TYR A 51 -9.92 24.17 2.75
N THR A 52 -9.21 25.13 3.31
CA THR A 52 -9.64 25.85 4.52
C THR A 52 -9.94 27.32 4.24
N ASP A 53 -10.69 27.98 5.12
CA ASP A 53 -10.98 29.40 5.08
C ASP A 53 -9.75 30.31 5.36
N GLU A 54 -8.66 29.71 5.86
CA GLU A 54 -7.34 30.36 6.00
C GLU A 54 -6.44 30.17 4.77
N GLY A 55 -6.95 29.55 3.70
CA GLY A 55 -6.24 29.38 2.43
C GLY A 55 -5.27 28.22 2.37
N LEU A 56 -5.24 27.33 3.37
CA LEU A 56 -4.44 26.11 3.32
C LEU A 56 -5.14 25.04 2.47
N VAL A 57 -4.35 24.20 1.83
CA VAL A 57 -4.83 23.05 1.04
C VAL A 57 -4.12 21.80 1.48
N GLY A 58 -4.86 20.85 2.01
CA GLY A 58 -4.35 19.52 2.35
C GLY A 58 -4.64 18.50 1.27
N LEU A 59 -3.73 17.54 1.11
CA LEU A 59 -3.77 16.52 0.08
C LEU A 59 -4.09 15.15 0.65
N GLY A 60 -4.95 14.41 -0.04
CA GLY A 60 -5.27 13.02 0.22
C GLY A 60 -5.36 12.22 -1.07
N GLU A 61 -5.35 10.90 -0.92
CA GLU A 61 -5.40 9.97 -2.06
C GLU A 61 -6.19 8.72 -1.69
N ILE A 62 -7.07 8.29 -2.58
CA ILE A 62 -7.91 7.08 -2.41
C ILE A 62 -7.50 6.05 -3.46
N GLY A 63 -7.35 4.79 -3.04
CA GLY A 63 -7.10 3.66 -3.92
C GLY A 63 -8.35 3.22 -4.68
N GLY A 64 -8.24 3.12 -6.02
CA GLY A 64 -9.38 2.69 -6.85
C GLY A 64 -10.59 3.59 -6.73
N GLY A 65 -11.77 3.04 -6.91
CA GLY A 65 -13.04 3.71 -6.65
C GLY A 65 -13.57 4.63 -7.75
N GLY A 66 -12.71 5.33 -8.49
CA GLY A 66 -13.13 6.21 -9.59
C GLY A 66 -14.31 7.11 -9.23
N GLU A 67 -15.37 7.07 -10.04
CA GLU A 67 -16.59 7.87 -9.84
C GLU A 67 -17.28 7.58 -8.50
N SER A 68 -17.19 6.36 -7.99
CA SER A 68 -17.80 6.00 -6.69
C SER A 68 -17.10 6.70 -5.52
N ALA A 69 -15.79 6.87 -5.59
CA ALA A 69 -15.03 7.64 -4.59
C ALA A 69 -15.38 9.12 -4.64
N VAL A 70 -15.47 9.70 -5.82
CA VAL A 70 -15.89 11.11 -6.03
C VAL A 70 -17.30 11.31 -5.47
N ALA A 71 -18.26 10.48 -5.84
CA ALA A 71 -19.65 10.56 -5.36
C ALA A 71 -19.74 10.45 -3.83
N THR A 72 -18.92 9.59 -3.21
CA THR A 72 -18.86 9.45 -1.76
C THR A 72 -18.32 10.72 -1.09
N ILE A 73 -17.26 11.32 -1.62
CA ILE A 73 -16.69 12.57 -1.12
C ILE A 73 -17.72 13.70 -1.24
N GLU A 74 -18.37 13.84 -2.38
CA GLU A 74 -19.42 14.85 -2.57
C GLU A 74 -20.61 14.68 -1.61
N GLY A 75 -21.03 13.43 -1.37
CA GLY A 75 -22.07 13.13 -0.40
C GLY A 75 -21.69 13.42 1.06
N LEU A 76 -20.39 13.33 1.39
CA LEU A 76 -19.87 13.65 2.73
C LEU A 76 -19.57 15.14 2.93
N LYS A 77 -19.28 15.86 1.87
CA LYS A 77 -18.87 17.27 1.92
C LYS A 77 -19.76 18.15 2.82
N PRO A 78 -21.11 18.14 2.73
CA PRO A 78 -21.96 18.95 3.60
C PRO A 78 -21.77 18.72 5.09
N TYR A 79 -21.35 17.53 5.48
CA TYR A 79 -21.12 17.16 6.90
C TYR A 79 -19.73 17.54 7.38
N LEU A 80 -18.81 17.85 6.47
CA LEU A 80 -17.41 18.17 6.74
C LEU A 80 -17.10 19.65 6.66
N LEU A 81 -17.90 20.44 5.95
CA LEU A 81 -17.76 21.90 5.92
C LEU A 81 -17.84 22.46 7.33
N GLY A 82 -16.95 23.40 7.67
CA GLY A 82 -16.80 23.98 9.00
C GLY A 82 -16.09 23.08 10.03
N HIS A 83 -15.70 21.84 9.66
CA HIS A 83 -14.90 20.98 10.53
C HIS A 83 -13.49 21.55 10.74
N ASP A 84 -12.96 21.37 11.94
CA ASP A 84 -11.59 21.73 12.31
C ASP A 84 -10.64 20.60 11.86
N PRO A 85 -9.74 20.82 10.86
CA PRO A 85 -8.89 19.76 10.33
C PRO A 85 -7.92 19.17 11.35
N VAL A 86 -7.60 19.89 12.43
CA VAL A 86 -6.76 19.37 13.51
C VAL A 86 -7.47 18.28 14.34
N GLN A 87 -8.80 18.19 14.24
CA GLN A 87 -9.62 17.25 15.01
C GLN A 87 -9.85 15.93 14.26
N THR A 88 -8.77 15.23 13.96
CA THR A 88 -8.82 13.99 13.16
C THR A 88 -9.60 12.85 13.83
N GLU A 89 -9.64 12.79 15.16
CA GLU A 89 -10.46 11.79 15.87
C GLU A 89 -11.96 12.06 15.72
N ALA A 90 -12.38 13.33 15.81
CA ALA A 90 -13.77 13.72 15.54
C ALA A 90 -14.15 13.46 14.07
N LEU A 91 -13.20 13.69 13.14
CA LEU A 91 -13.36 13.35 11.72
C LEU A 91 -13.63 11.86 11.55
N ARG A 92 -12.85 11.00 12.20
CA ARG A 92 -13.00 9.54 12.16
C ARG A 92 -14.42 9.10 12.56
N TRP A 93 -14.94 9.63 13.66
CA TRP A 93 -16.31 9.30 14.11
C TRP A 93 -17.41 9.78 13.16
N LYS A 94 -17.19 10.86 12.43
CA LYS A 94 -18.13 11.35 11.41
C LYS A 94 -18.18 10.46 10.17
N ILE A 95 -17.03 9.89 9.77
CA ILE A 95 -16.89 9.21 8.47
C ILE A 95 -16.97 7.69 8.60
N ALA A 96 -16.28 7.12 9.58
CA ALA A 96 -16.13 5.68 9.78
C ALA A 96 -16.56 5.29 11.19
N ASN A 97 -17.86 5.25 11.43
CA ASN A 97 -18.41 4.75 12.68
C ASN A 97 -18.32 3.21 12.70
N PRO A 98 -17.54 2.60 13.58
CA PRO A 98 -17.35 1.16 13.62
C PRO A 98 -18.63 0.39 13.98
N THR A 99 -19.60 1.02 14.66
CA THR A 99 -20.86 0.37 15.06
C THR A 99 -21.88 0.24 13.92
N ALA A 100 -21.64 0.90 12.78
CA ALA A 100 -22.52 0.88 11.62
C ALA A 100 -21.76 0.37 10.37
N SER A 101 -20.94 -0.64 10.53
CA SER A 101 -19.96 -1.13 9.57
C SER A 101 -20.52 -1.43 8.16
N LEU A 102 -21.74 -1.94 8.05
CA LEU A 102 -22.36 -2.25 6.76
C LEU A 102 -22.64 -1.00 5.92
N TYR A 103 -22.95 0.13 6.56
CA TYR A 103 -23.33 1.36 5.88
C TYR A 103 -22.21 2.41 5.88
N ASN A 104 -21.26 2.30 6.80
CA ASN A 104 -20.22 3.31 7.04
C ASN A 104 -18.81 2.74 6.94
N ASN A 105 -18.61 1.66 6.18
CA ASN A 105 -17.27 1.16 5.89
C ASN A 105 -16.57 2.07 4.86
N ARG A 106 -16.21 3.27 5.31
CA ARG A 106 -15.56 4.30 4.49
C ARG A 106 -14.11 4.47 4.88
N THR A 107 -13.44 3.38 5.20
CA THR A 107 -12.09 3.39 5.76
C THR A 107 -11.08 4.09 4.85
N GLN A 108 -11.10 3.82 3.55
CA GLN A 108 -10.18 4.47 2.59
C GLN A 108 -10.53 5.95 2.37
N ILE A 109 -11.83 6.32 2.41
CA ILE A 109 -12.27 7.71 2.36
C ILE A 109 -11.78 8.47 3.60
N LEU A 110 -11.90 7.85 4.78
CA LEU A 110 -11.37 8.41 6.01
C LEU A 110 -9.86 8.63 5.92
N ALA A 111 -9.12 7.63 5.41
CA ALA A 111 -7.66 7.72 5.26
C ALA A 111 -7.26 8.94 4.42
N ALA A 112 -7.86 9.12 3.24
CA ALA A 112 -7.55 10.25 2.38
C ALA A 112 -7.88 11.60 3.02
N LEU A 113 -9.02 11.70 3.71
CA LEU A 113 -9.40 12.93 4.42
C LEU A 113 -8.52 13.19 5.64
N GLU A 114 -8.07 12.13 6.34
CA GLU A 114 -7.13 12.25 7.45
C GLU A 114 -5.75 12.70 6.97
N PHE A 115 -5.25 12.16 5.83
CA PHE A 115 -4.00 12.62 5.22
C PHE A 115 -4.06 14.12 4.95
N ALA A 116 -5.13 14.58 4.30
CA ALA A 116 -5.33 16.00 4.00
C ALA A 116 -5.42 16.86 5.27
N CYS A 117 -6.08 16.38 6.31
CA CYS A 117 -6.17 17.08 7.60
C CYS A 117 -4.82 17.16 8.34
N LEU A 118 -4.04 16.08 8.31
CA LEU A 118 -2.68 16.09 8.87
C LEU A 118 -1.74 16.98 8.06
N ASP A 119 -1.89 17.00 6.75
CA ASP A 119 -1.15 17.89 5.86
C ASP A 119 -1.44 19.38 6.20
N ILE A 120 -2.72 19.77 6.35
CA ILE A 120 -3.11 21.10 6.83
C ILE A 120 -2.52 21.39 8.20
N ALA A 121 -2.61 20.45 9.13
CA ALA A 121 -2.09 20.65 10.49
C ALA A 121 -0.57 20.88 10.50
N GLY A 122 0.15 20.15 9.64
CA GLY A 122 1.58 20.33 9.45
C GLY A 122 1.92 21.69 8.82
N GLN A 123 1.21 22.09 7.75
CA GLN A 123 1.38 23.40 7.13
C GLN A 123 1.10 24.55 8.11
N ALA A 124 0.03 24.46 8.91
CA ALA A 124 -0.33 25.47 9.92
C ALA A 124 0.70 25.62 11.04
N THR A 125 1.42 24.53 11.36
CA THR A 125 2.41 24.51 12.45
C THR A 125 3.85 24.64 11.98
N GLY A 126 4.10 24.46 10.68
CA GLY A 126 5.45 24.39 10.11
C GLY A 126 6.17 23.07 10.40
N LEU A 127 5.43 22.01 10.76
CA LEU A 127 5.94 20.69 11.11
C LEU A 127 5.63 19.66 10.01
N ARG A 128 6.48 18.67 9.87
CA ARG A 128 6.20 17.48 9.04
C ARG A 128 5.12 16.62 9.71
N VAL A 129 4.39 15.82 8.97
CA VAL A 129 3.41 14.89 9.57
C VAL A 129 4.09 13.94 10.57
N CYS A 130 5.26 13.39 10.29
CA CYS A 130 6.00 12.55 11.24
C CYS A 130 6.34 13.27 12.56
N ASP A 131 6.61 14.58 12.52
CA ASP A 131 6.87 15.36 13.73
C ASP A 131 5.60 15.52 14.58
N LEU A 132 4.42 15.62 13.92
CA LEU A 132 3.12 15.62 14.61
C LEU A 132 2.77 14.25 15.23
N LEU A 133 3.36 13.17 14.74
CA LEU A 133 3.15 11.79 15.21
C LEU A 133 4.13 11.36 16.32
N GLY A 134 5.04 12.22 16.73
CA GLY A 134 5.99 11.95 17.82
C GLY A 134 7.46 12.14 17.45
N GLY A 135 7.77 12.48 16.21
CA GLY A 135 9.14 12.70 15.71
C GLY A 135 9.76 11.49 15.03
N THR A 136 10.78 11.73 14.23
CA THR A 136 11.39 10.71 13.38
C THR A 136 12.39 9.83 14.13
N LEU A 137 12.32 8.53 13.90
CA LEU A 137 13.34 7.54 14.25
C LEU A 137 14.27 7.24 13.06
N ARG A 138 13.81 7.52 11.85
CA ARG A 138 14.59 7.39 10.60
C ARG A 138 14.16 8.41 9.57
N GLU A 139 15.12 8.94 8.82
CA GLU A 139 14.88 9.93 7.75
C GLU A 139 14.68 9.26 6.37
N ARG A 140 14.83 7.95 6.30
CA ARG A 140 14.67 7.16 5.08
C ARG A 140 13.95 5.86 5.42
N VAL A 141 12.97 5.48 4.60
CA VAL A 141 12.21 4.24 4.76
C VAL A 141 12.70 3.23 3.72
N PRO A 142 13.17 2.04 4.13
CA PRO A 142 13.62 1.01 3.21
C PRO A 142 12.44 0.32 2.53
N PHE A 143 12.62 -0.07 1.27
CA PHE A 143 11.64 -0.79 0.45
C PHE A 143 12.21 -2.08 -0.13
N ALA A 144 11.31 -3.02 -0.42
CA ALA A 144 11.61 -4.21 -1.18
C ALA A 144 11.38 -3.97 -2.68
N SER A 145 12.12 -4.69 -3.55
CA SER A 145 11.69 -4.83 -4.92
C SER A 145 10.43 -5.68 -4.94
N TYR A 146 9.38 -5.13 -5.51
CA TYR A 146 8.07 -5.79 -5.55
C TYR A 146 7.87 -6.38 -6.94
N LEU A 147 8.22 -7.66 -7.08
CA LEU A 147 8.22 -8.40 -8.34
C LEU A 147 6.84 -8.97 -8.61
N PHE A 148 6.39 -8.78 -9.82
CA PHE A 148 5.15 -9.33 -10.37
C PHE A 148 5.45 -10.17 -11.59
N TYR A 149 4.66 -11.17 -11.86
CA TYR A 149 4.46 -11.65 -13.20
C TYR A 149 3.80 -10.55 -14.02
N ARG A 150 4.28 -10.28 -15.23
CA ARG A 150 3.79 -9.14 -16.01
C ARG A 150 3.39 -9.56 -17.41
N TYR A 151 2.31 -8.99 -17.92
CA TYR A 151 2.06 -9.02 -19.35
C TYR A 151 3.04 -8.10 -20.06
N LEU A 152 3.43 -8.50 -21.29
CA LEU A 152 4.20 -7.61 -22.14
C LEU A 152 3.33 -6.41 -22.54
N ASP A 153 3.83 -5.22 -22.31
CA ASP A 153 3.25 -4.01 -22.85
C ASP A 153 3.85 -3.76 -24.26
N PRO A 154 3.03 -3.82 -25.33
CA PRO A 154 3.54 -3.68 -26.70
C PRO A 154 4.00 -2.26 -27.02
N VAL A 155 3.59 -1.25 -26.22
CA VAL A 155 3.95 0.16 -26.44
C VAL A 155 5.29 0.47 -25.80
N THR A 156 5.51 -0.01 -24.57
CA THR A 156 6.75 0.27 -23.84
C THR A 156 7.85 -0.77 -24.08
N GLY A 157 7.45 -1.99 -24.49
CA GLY A 157 8.36 -3.14 -24.60
C GLY A 157 8.73 -3.76 -23.24
N HIS A 158 8.22 -3.21 -22.11
CA HIS A 158 8.43 -3.76 -20.77
C HIS A 158 7.43 -4.88 -20.45
N GLY A 159 7.79 -5.72 -19.49
CA GLY A 159 6.94 -6.83 -19.04
C GLY A 159 7.24 -8.13 -19.78
N GLY A 160 6.39 -9.14 -19.56
CA GLY A 160 6.51 -10.48 -20.11
C GLY A 160 7.30 -11.43 -19.23
N GLU A 161 7.62 -11.03 -18.00
CA GLU A 161 8.33 -11.89 -17.05
C GLU A 161 7.36 -12.92 -16.46
N GLU A 162 7.59 -14.17 -16.81
CA GLU A 162 6.83 -15.30 -16.32
C GLU A 162 7.73 -16.41 -15.76
N ARG A 163 8.98 -16.52 -16.20
CA ARG A 163 9.90 -17.57 -15.82
C ARG A 163 10.91 -17.13 -14.77
N PRO A 164 11.49 -18.07 -13.99
CA PRO A 164 12.44 -17.74 -12.94
C PRO A 164 13.59 -16.83 -13.39
N GLU A 165 14.20 -17.13 -14.53
CA GLU A 165 15.33 -16.35 -15.07
C GLU A 165 14.92 -14.94 -15.49
N GLU A 166 13.69 -14.74 -15.93
CA GLU A 166 13.14 -13.43 -16.33
C GLU A 166 12.85 -12.57 -15.07
N LEU A 167 12.29 -13.18 -14.02
CA LEU A 167 12.08 -12.52 -12.73
C LEU A 167 13.41 -12.14 -12.08
N VAL A 168 14.43 -13.00 -12.16
CA VAL A 168 15.80 -12.71 -11.69
C VAL A 168 16.40 -11.54 -12.48
N ALA A 169 16.25 -11.53 -13.81
CA ALA A 169 16.74 -10.43 -14.64
C ALA A 169 16.06 -9.10 -14.27
N HIS A 170 14.73 -9.11 -14.07
CA HIS A 170 13.97 -7.95 -13.63
C HIS A 170 14.40 -7.49 -12.22
N ALA A 171 14.57 -8.41 -11.26
CA ALA A 171 15.06 -8.09 -9.93
C ALA A 171 16.45 -7.46 -9.96
N ARG A 172 17.33 -7.91 -10.86
CA ARG A 172 18.67 -7.34 -11.06
C ARG A 172 18.60 -5.91 -11.59
N ASP A 173 17.77 -5.65 -12.61
CA ASP A 173 17.53 -4.28 -13.09
C ASP A 173 17.03 -3.36 -11.97
N LEU A 174 16.03 -3.80 -11.20
CA LEU A 174 15.50 -3.03 -10.07
C LEU A 174 16.56 -2.79 -8.98
N LYS A 175 17.39 -3.78 -8.68
CA LYS A 175 18.48 -3.63 -7.71
C LYS A 175 19.56 -2.66 -8.21
N GLU A 176 19.92 -2.70 -9.49
CA GLU A 176 20.88 -1.78 -10.10
C GLU A 176 20.36 -0.34 -10.14
N ARG A 177 19.07 -0.16 -10.45
CA ARG A 177 18.43 1.17 -10.52
C ARG A 177 18.16 1.77 -9.16
N PHE A 178 17.76 0.97 -8.17
CA PHE A 178 17.16 1.46 -6.92
C PHE A 178 17.86 0.98 -5.64
N GLY A 179 18.73 -0.02 -5.72
CA GLY A 179 19.51 -0.49 -4.58
C GLY A 179 18.77 -1.43 -3.63
N PHE A 180 17.68 -2.08 -4.04
CA PHE A 180 16.91 -2.99 -3.19
C PHE A 180 17.75 -4.17 -2.66
N ARG A 181 17.48 -4.57 -1.42
CA ARG A 181 18.11 -5.70 -0.72
C ARG A 181 17.10 -6.73 -0.19
N THR A 182 15.85 -6.59 -0.57
CA THR A 182 14.78 -7.57 -0.31
C THR A 182 13.99 -7.72 -1.59
N HIS A 183 13.69 -8.96 -1.96
CA HIS A 183 12.96 -9.29 -3.18
C HIS A 183 11.65 -9.97 -2.81
N LYS A 184 10.51 -9.30 -3.06
CA LYS A 184 9.18 -9.82 -2.82
C LYS A 184 8.57 -10.30 -4.15
N LEU A 185 8.20 -11.58 -4.23
CA LEU A 185 7.44 -12.13 -5.35
C LEU A 185 5.94 -12.07 -5.05
N LYS A 186 5.17 -11.47 -5.94
CA LYS A 186 3.71 -11.57 -5.99
C LYS A 186 3.31 -12.84 -6.74
N GLY A 187 3.10 -13.91 -5.99
CA GLY A 187 2.78 -15.24 -6.51
C GLY A 187 1.29 -15.49 -6.74
N GLY A 188 0.93 -16.77 -6.87
CA GLY A 188 -0.47 -17.22 -6.99
C GLY A 188 -1.08 -17.07 -8.39
N VAL A 189 -0.31 -16.62 -9.38
CA VAL A 189 -0.72 -16.59 -10.80
C VAL A 189 -0.52 -17.93 -11.47
N PHE A 190 0.62 -18.55 -11.20
CA PHE A 190 1.03 -19.85 -11.68
C PHE A 190 0.93 -20.91 -10.56
N PRO A 191 1.03 -22.21 -10.91
CA PRO A 191 1.01 -23.25 -9.88
C PRO A 191 2.06 -23.03 -8.79
N PRO A 192 1.83 -23.43 -7.52
CA PRO A 192 2.72 -23.16 -6.41
C PRO A 192 4.18 -23.60 -6.62
N ALA A 193 4.40 -24.72 -7.33
CA ALA A 193 5.76 -25.18 -7.66
C ALA A 193 6.53 -24.18 -8.55
N HIS A 194 5.85 -23.41 -9.36
CA HIS A 194 6.45 -22.34 -10.18
C HIS A 194 6.90 -21.18 -9.30
N ASP A 195 6.06 -20.73 -8.37
CA ASP A 195 6.41 -19.66 -7.41
C ASP A 195 7.63 -20.07 -6.55
N VAL A 196 7.69 -21.36 -6.13
CA VAL A 196 8.85 -21.92 -5.43
C VAL A 196 10.12 -21.85 -6.30
N ALA A 197 10.01 -22.21 -7.59
CA ALA A 197 11.16 -22.16 -8.50
C ALA A 197 11.67 -20.72 -8.69
N VAL A 198 10.77 -19.73 -8.82
CA VAL A 198 11.13 -18.31 -8.91
C VAL A 198 11.80 -17.85 -7.62
N LEU A 199 11.23 -18.16 -6.46
CA LEU A 199 11.79 -17.72 -5.17
C LEU A 199 13.19 -18.29 -4.94
N ARG A 200 13.41 -19.57 -5.26
CA ARG A 200 14.75 -20.20 -5.19
C ARG A 200 15.73 -19.53 -6.14
N ALA A 201 15.33 -19.27 -7.37
CA ALA A 201 16.18 -18.57 -8.35
C ALA A 201 16.57 -17.16 -7.88
N LEU A 202 15.65 -16.44 -7.21
CA LEU A 202 15.95 -15.14 -6.60
C LEU A 202 16.96 -15.28 -5.46
N ALA A 203 16.77 -16.22 -4.54
CA ALA A 203 17.69 -16.45 -3.42
C ALA A 203 19.10 -16.86 -3.91
N ASP A 204 19.20 -17.69 -4.93
CA ASP A 204 20.47 -18.10 -5.54
C ASP A 204 21.17 -16.93 -6.25
N ALA A 205 20.41 -16.05 -6.90
CA ALA A 205 20.94 -14.91 -7.65
C ALA A 205 21.40 -13.73 -6.77
N PHE A 206 20.83 -13.62 -5.56
CA PHE A 206 21.08 -12.51 -4.63
C PHE A 206 21.42 -13.00 -3.22
N PRO A 207 22.55 -13.68 -3.03
CA PRO A 207 22.95 -14.21 -1.73
C PRO A 207 23.13 -13.09 -0.71
N GLY A 208 22.47 -13.21 0.44
CA GLY A 208 22.46 -12.23 1.52
C GLY A 208 21.38 -11.14 1.39
N ASP A 209 20.57 -11.16 0.35
CA ASP A 209 19.35 -10.36 0.28
C ASP A 209 18.16 -11.20 0.83
N GLY A 210 17.20 -10.54 1.48
CA GLY A 210 15.97 -11.21 1.95
C GLY A 210 15.02 -11.55 0.80
N VAL A 211 14.25 -12.62 0.96
CA VAL A 211 13.19 -12.99 0.01
C VAL A 211 11.83 -13.06 0.69
N ARG A 212 10.76 -12.79 -0.06
CA ARG A 212 9.36 -12.86 0.39
C ARG A 212 8.49 -13.45 -0.71
N LEU A 213 7.48 -14.20 -0.29
CA LEU A 213 6.48 -14.74 -1.20
C LEU A 213 5.08 -14.37 -0.69
N ASP A 214 4.27 -13.83 -1.60
CA ASP A 214 2.91 -13.38 -1.34
C ASP A 214 1.96 -13.89 -2.43
N PRO A 215 1.31 -15.04 -2.24
CA PRO A 215 0.35 -15.58 -3.19
C PRO A 215 -1.07 -14.98 -3.09
N ASN A 216 -1.30 -13.94 -2.29
CA ASN A 216 -2.59 -13.29 -2.07
C ASN A 216 -3.74 -14.29 -1.78
N ALA A 217 -3.52 -15.17 -0.83
CA ALA A 217 -4.50 -16.15 -0.37
C ALA A 217 -4.97 -17.16 -1.45
N ALA A 218 -4.13 -17.38 -2.49
CA ALA A 218 -4.46 -18.28 -3.58
C ALA A 218 -4.41 -19.77 -3.20
N TRP A 219 -3.82 -20.12 -2.05
CA TRP A 219 -3.57 -21.51 -1.68
C TRP A 219 -4.48 -22.01 -0.57
N SER A 220 -4.72 -23.33 -0.57
CA SER A 220 -5.29 -24.00 0.58
C SER A 220 -4.28 -24.01 1.76
N VAL A 221 -4.76 -24.37 2.95
CA VAL A 221 -3.88 -24.55 4.12
C VAL A 221 -2.83 -25.62 3.85
N GLU A 222 -3.22 -26.70 3.21
CA GLU A 222 -2.36 -27.83 2.87
C GLU A 222 -1.28 -27.46 1.86
N GLU A 223 -1.62 -26.74 0.80
CA GLU A 223 -0.68 -26.21 -0.19
C GLU A 223 0.28 -25.20 0.44
N SER A 224 -0.23 -24.29 1.27
CA SER A 224 0.58 -23.30 2.00
C SER A 224 1.67 -23.95 2.84
N ILE A 225 1.31 -25.02 3.59
CA ILE A 225 2.27 -25.79 4.40
C ILE A 225 3.27 -26.53 3.51
N HIS A 226 2.81 -27.09 2.39
CA HIS A 226 3.67 -27.80 1.46
C HIS A 226 4.71 -26.87 0.82
N VAL A 227 4.28 -25.70 0.36
CA VAL A 227 5.17 -24.67 -0.20
C VAL A 227 6.17 -24.18 0.84
N ALA A 228 5.69 -23.82 2.04
CA ALA A 228 6.55 -23.34 3.10
C ALA A 228 7.70 -24.29 3.42
N ARG A 229 7.44 -25.60 3.43
CA ARG A 229 8.49 -26.63 3.64
C ARG A 229 9.52 -26.66 2.52
N GLN A 230 9.13 -26.34 1.28
CA GLN A 230 10.03 -26.31 0.13
C GLN A 230 10.94 -25.08 0.11
N ILE A 231 10.61 -24.01 0.84
CA ILE A 231 11.37 -22.77 0.89
C ILE A 231 11.95 -22.48 2.28
N ALA A 232 11.84 -23.41 3.22
CA ALA A 232 12.24 -23.21 4.62
C ALA A 232 13.75 -23.01 4.82
N ASP A 233 14.56 -23.44 3.86
CA ASP A 233 16.02 -23.29 3.84
C ASP A 233 16.49 -21.94 3.27
N LEU A 234 15.59 -21.13 2.73
CA LEU A 234 15.89 -19.80 2.20
C LEU A 234 15.86 -18.74 3.31
N ASP A 235 16.55 -17.63 3.09
CA ASP A 235 16.50 -16.45 3.99
C ASP A 235 15.19 -15.67 3.79
N ASN A 236 14.09 -16.28 4.25
CA ASN A 236 12.76 -15.70 4.15
C ASN A 236 12.52 -14.67 5.26
N ASP A 237 12.19 -13.44 4.91
CA ASP A 237 11.65 -12.48 5.88
C ASP A 237 10.33 -13.01 6.47
N TYR A 238 9.42 -13.45 5.61
CA TYR A 238 8.13 -14.05 5.94
C TYR A 238 7.42 -14.63 4.70
N LEU A 239 6.42 -15.48 4.95
CA LEU A 239 5.42 -15.91 3.97
C LEU A 239 4.13 -15.12 4.20
N GLU A 240 3.72 -14.31 3.21
CA GLU A 240 2.62 -13.37 3.31
C GLU A 240 1.33 -13.96 2.74
N ASP A 241 0.24 -13.86 3.48
CA ASP A 241 -1.12 -14.27 3.07
C ASP A 241 -1.15 -15.53 2.16
N PRO A 242 -0.54 -16.67 2.58
CA PRO A 242 -0.56 -17.89 1.76
C PRO A 242 -1.97 -18.45 1.60
N THR A 243 -2.79 -18.33 2.62
CA THR A 243 -4.21 -18.69 2.64
C THR A 243 -5.02 -17.59 3.31
N TRP A 244 -6.32 -17.65 3.27
CA TRP A 244 -7.17 -16.60 3.81
C TRP A 244 -7.96 -17.02 5.05
N GLY A 245 -8.38 -15.98 5.82
CA GLY A 245 -9.03 -16.17 7.10
C GLY A 245 -8.05 -16.41 8.25
N LEU A 246 -8.41 -15.90 9.44
CA LEU A 246 -7.54 -15.97 10.61
C LEU A 246 -7.28 -17.42 11.04
N GLU A 247 -8.27 -18.28 10.96
CA GLU A 247 -8.16 -19.71 11.30
C GLU A 247 -7.27 -20.45 10.30
N GLY A 248 -7.38 -20.13 9.01
CA GLY A 248 -6.50 -20.70 7.99
C GLY A 248 -5.05 -20.31 8.22
N MET A 249 -4.79 -19.02 8.42
CA MET A 249 -3.45 -18.50 8.74
C MET A 249 -2.89 -19.12 10.02
N ALA A 250 -3.69 -19.24 11.08
CA ALA A 250 -3.26 -19.86 12.33
C ALA A 250 -2.83 -21.34 12.14
N ARG A 251 -3.58 -22.10 11.34
CA ARG A 251 -3.24 -23.51 11.02
C ARG A 251 -1.96 -23.62 10.20
N VAL A 252 -1.71 -22.70 9.28
CA VAL A 252 -0.44 -22.66 8.52
C VAL A 252 0.70 -22.35 9.46
N ARG A 253 0.60 -21.23 10.19
CA ARG A 253 1.63 -20.78 11.13
C ARG A 253 2.05 -21.85 12.14
N GLU A 254 1.10 -22.63 12.64
CA GLU A 254 1.39 -23.73 13.61
C GLU A 254 2.26 -24.85 13.03
N LYS A 255 2.33 -25.00 11.70
CA LYS A 255 2.96 -26.13 11.01
C LYS A 255 4.22 -25.77 10.23
N ILE A 256 4.65 -24.51 10.27
CA ILE A 256 5.82 -24.03 9.51
C ILE A 256 6.75 -23.25 10.44
N ASP A 257 8.03 -23.16 10.06
CA ASP A 257 9.06 -22.43 10.81
C ASP A 257 9.31 -21.01 10.21
N ILE A 258 8.81 -20.72 9.00
CA ILE A 258 8.90 -19.40 8.39
C ILE A 258 7.90 -18.47 9.07
N PRO A 259 8.27 -17.24 9.48
CA PRO A 259 7.31 -16.25 9.97
C PRO A 259 6.19 -16.02 8.96
N THR A 260 4.94 -15.89 9.43
CA THR A 260 3.81 -15.54 8.58
C THR A 260 3.46 -14.07 8.71
N ALA A 261 3.07 -13.45 7.59
CA ALA A 261 2.65 -12.06 7.54
C ALA A 261 1.29 -11.90 6.88
N THR A 262 0.63 -10.76 7.13
CA THR A 262 -0.63 -10.45 6.48
C THR A 262 -0.84 -8.96 6.25
N ASN A 263 -1.43 -8.60 5.10
CA ASN A 263 -2.03 -7.31 4.81
C ASN A 263 -3.54 -7.42 4.52
N THR A 264 -4.10 -8.63 4.46
CA THR A 264 -5.50 -8.85 4.04
C THR A 264 -6.39 -9.35 5.16
N VAL A 265 -5.93 -10.29 6.00
CA VAL A 265 -6.79 -10.87 7.05
C VAL A 265 -6.81 -10.05 8.34
N VAL A 266 -5.93 -9.04 8.49
CA VAL A 266 -5.91 -8.11 9.62
C VAL A 266 -5.75 -6.68 9.12
N VAL A 267 -6.87 -5.98 8.98
CA VAL A 267 -6.93 -4.58 8.53
C VAL A 267 -7.77 -3.67 9.45
N ASN A 268 -8.17 -4.18 10.61
CA ASN A 268 -8.87 -3.43 11.64
C ASN A 268 -8.60 -4.00 13.04
N PHE A 269 -8.99 -3.26 14.08
CA PHE A 269 -8.69 -3.64 15.47
C PHE A 269 -9.45 -4.88 15.96
N GLU A 270 -10.62 -5.17 15.41
CA GLU A 270 -11.41 -6.38 15.75
C GLU A 270 -10.68 -7.63 15.23
N GLN A 271 -10.20 -7.58 13.99
CA GLN A 271 -9.38 -8.63 13.39
C GLN A 271 -8.03 -8.75 14.11
N LEU A 272 -7.38 -7.63 14.46
CA LEU A 272 -6.12 -7.66 15.22
C LEU A 272 -6.30 -8.33 16.58
N ALA A 273 -7.37 -8.01 17.32
CA ALA A 273 -7.67 -8.65 18.58
C ALA A 273 -7.94 -10.16 18.44
N ALA A 274 -8.62 -10.58 17.38
CA ALA A 274 -8.82 -11.98 17.07
C ALA A 274 -7.51 -12.68 16.66
N CYS A 275 -6.70 -12.03 15.83
CA CYS A 275 -5.39 -12.50 15.40
C CYS A 275 -4.45 -12.77 16.60
N ILE A 276 -4.41 -11.86 17.56
CA ILE A 276 -3.62 -12.02 18.79
C ILE A 276 -4.06 -13.26 19.57
N ARG A 277 -5.37 -13.44 19.76
CA ARG A 277 -5.91 -14.62 20.49
C ARG A 277 -5.61 -15.93 19.79
N LEU A 278 -5.71 -15.96 18.47
CA LEU A 278 -5.47 -17.15 17.63
C LEU A 278 -4.00 -17.36 17.33
N ARG A 279 -3.14 -16.37 17.57
CA ARG A 279 -1.75 -16.36 17.11
C ARG A 279 -1.66 -16.64 15.61
N ALA A 280 -2.51 -15.94 14.84
CA ALA A 280 -2.71 -16.27 13.43
C ALA A 280 -1.53 -15.90 12.53
N VAL A 281 -0.77 -14.85 12.88
CA VAL A 281 0.43 -14.43 12.14
C VAL A 281 1.52 -13.93 13.09
N ASP A 282 2.72 -13.68 12.57
CA ASP A 282 3.87 -13.14 13.28
C ASP A 282 4.13 -11.67 12.95
N VAL A 283 3.71 -11.21 11.76
CA VAL A 283 3.99 -9.87 11.22
C VAL A 283 2.70 -9.26 10.67
N ILE A 284 2.45 -8.00 11.02
CA ILE A 284 1.38 -7.21 10.41
C ILE A 284 1.98 -6.23 9.39
N LEU A 285 1.48 -6.29 8.16
CA LEU A 285 1.85 -5.39 7.09
C LEU A 285 0.82 -4.25 7.04
N LEU A 286 1.25 -3.09 7.52
CA LEU A 286 0.39 -1.96 7.83
C LEU A 286 0.15 -1.09 6.58
N ASP A 287 -1.10 -0.93 6.19
CA ASP A 287 -1.51 -0.08 5.07
C ASP A 287 -2.27 1.15 5.58
N THR A 288 -1.76 2.35 5.32
CA THR A 288 -2.35 3.60 5.81
C THR A 288 -3.77 3.84 5.29
N GLN A 289 -4.14 3.23 4.16
CA GLN A 289 -5.50 3.34 3.61
C GLN A 289 -6.44 2.30 4.20
N PHE A 290 -5.99 1.05 4.38
CA PHE A 290 -6.82 -0.03 4.91
C PHE A 290 -7.18 0.18 6.38
N TRP A 291 -6.26 0.72 7.17
CA TRP A 291 -6.47 1.02 8.59
C TRP A 291 -7.22 2.34 8.85
N GLY A 292 -7.46 3.16 7.81
CA GLY A 292 -8.24 4.39 7.92
C GLY A 292 -7.43 5.60 8.36
N GLY A 293 -6.20 5.71 7.90
CA GLY A 293 -5.32 6.85 8.09
C GLY A 293 -4.03 6.53 8.86
N ILE A 294 -3.09 7.46 8.84
CA ILE A 294 -1.76 7.31 9.45
C ILE A 294 -1.86 7.06 10.96
N ARG A 295 -2.74 7.79 11.66
CA ARG A 295 -2.90 7.67 13.11
C ARG A 295 -3.48 6.34 13.55
N GLN A 296 -4.46 5.80 12.81
CA GLN A 296 -5.02 4.48 13.12
C GLN A 296 -3.99 3.39 12.84
N THR A 297 -3.21 3.55 11.78
CA THR A 297 -2.13 2.62 11.42
C THR A 297 -0.99 2.66 12.45
N GLN A 298 -0.59 3.85 12.91
CA GLN A 298 0.37 3.99 14.01
C GLN A 298 -0.13 3.32 15.30
N LYS A 299 -1.42 3.49 15.63
CA LYS A 299 -2.02 2.82 16.80
C LYS A 299 -1.97 1.30 16.66
N ALA A 300 -2.21 0.75 15.47
CA ALA A 300 -2.07 -0.69 15.23
C ALA A 300 -0.63 -1.16 15.43
N ALA A 301 0.36 -0.40 14.93
CA ALA A 301 1.79 -0.66 15.15
C ALA A 301 2.16 -0.68 16.64
N GLN A 302 1.61 0.25 17.45
CA GLN A 302 1.84 0.31 18.90
C GLN A 302 1.24 -0.91 19.63
N VAL A 303 0.10 -1.43 19.16
CA VAL A 303 -0.43 -2.70 19.68
C VAL A 303 0.52 -3.83 19.34
N CYS A 304 1.01 -3.92 18.09
CA CYS A 304 1.99 -4.92 17.69
C CYS A 304 3.29 -4.82 18.51
N GLU A 305 3.78 -3.61 18.78
CA GLU A 305 4.95 -3.38 19.64
C GLU A 305 4.76 -3.97 21.04
N THR A 306 3.58 -3.80 21.64
CA THR A 306 3.25 -4.36 22.97
C THR A 306 3.40 -5.88 23.00
N PHE A 307 3.12 -6.57 21.88
CA PHE A 307 3.29 -8.02 21.72
C PHE A 307 4.65 -8.41 21.14
N GLN A 308 5.59 -7.45 20.99
CA GLN A 308 6.93 -7.65 20.43
C GLN A 308 6.92 -8.13 18.98
N TRP A 309 5.86 -7.80 18.23
CA TRP A 309 5.74 -8.11 16.81
C TRP A 309 6.44 -7.03 15.97
N GLY A 310 7.24 -7.49 14.99
CA GLY A 310 7.70 -6.63 13.92
C GLY A 310 6.56 -6.26 12.97
N VAL A 311 6.70 -5.12 12.32
CA VAL A 311 5.75 -4.68 11.29
C VAL A 311 6.50 -4.30 10.02
N SER A 312 5.78 -4.24 8.91
CA SER A 312 6.17 -3.55 7.69
C SER A 312 5.09 -2.57 7.28
N VAL A 313 5.37 -1.72 6.29
CA VAL A 313 4.38 -0.85 5.65
C VAL A 313 4.05 -1.43 4.28
N HIS A 314 2.77 -1.61 4.04
CA HIS A 314 2.22 -2.18 2.80
C HIS A 314 1.57 -1.09 1.95
N SER A 315 1.47 -1.33 0.65
CA SER A 315 0.66 -0.55 -0.28
C SER A 315 -0.18 -1.43 -1.20
N SER A 316 -1.30 -0.87 -1.64
CA SER A 316 -2.22 -1.47 -2.61
C SER A 316 -2.20 -0.76 -3.98
N GLY A 317 -1.10 -0.13 -4.32
CA GLY A 317 -0.93 0.81 -5.44
C GLY A 317 -1.13 2.24 -4.96
N GLU A 318 -0.11 3.06 -5.11
CA GLU A 318 -0.05 4.44 -4.61
C GLU A 318 0.54 5.38 -5.64
N LEU A 319 0.18 6.65 -5.53
CA LEU A 319 0.91 7.79 -6.07
C LEU A 319 1.65 8.51 -4.93
N GLY A 320 2.35 9.59 -5.23
CA GLY A 320 3.23 10.26 -4.28
C GLY A 320 2.57 10.80 -3.01
N ILE A 321 1.27 11.09 -3.03
CA ILE A 321 0.55 11.53 -1.82
C ILE A 321 0.37 10.37 -0.83
N ALA A 322 -0.10 9.23 -1.31
CA ALA A 322 -0.21 8.04 -0.46
C ALA A 322 1.18 7.51 -0.06
N LEU A 323 2.18 7.54 -0.96
CA LEU A 323 3.55 7.20 -0.62
C LEU A 323 4.11 8.10 0.49
N ALA A 324 3.87 9.42 0.44
CA ALA A 324 4.27 10.33 1.51
C ALA A 324 3.67 9.92 2.85
N SER A 325 2.38 9.49 2.89
CA SER A 325 1.76 8.98 4.11
C SER A 325 2.47 7.75 4.68
N MET A 326 2.91 6.84 3.80
CA MET A 326 3.68 5.65 4.17
C MET A 326 5.07 6.02 4.71
N LEU A 327 5.73 7.00 4.10
CA LEU A 327 7.04 7.49 4.53
C LEU A 327 6.97 8.13 5.91
N HIS A 328 6.00 9.01 6.15
CA HIS A 328 5.79 9.61 7.47
C HIS A 328 5.43 8.57 8.54
N LEU A 329 4.62 7.57 8.20
CA LEU A 329 4.34 6.46 9.11
C LEU A 329 5.62 5.66 9.39
N GLY A 330 6.32 5.21 8.36
CA GLY A 330 7.54 4.42 8.48
C GLY A 330 8.62 5.13 9.29
N ALA A 331 8.68 6.47 9.20
CA ALA A 331 9.64 7.29 9.94
C ALA A 331 9.50 7.18 11.47
N VAL A 332 8.28 6.97 11.97
CA VAL A 332 7.97 7.03 13.41
C VAL A 332 7.79 5.67 14.07
N LEU A 333 7.81 4.56 13.32
CA LEU A 333 7.58 3.23 13.87
C LEU A 333 8.85 2.61 14.46
N PRO A 334 8.93 2.37 15.79
CA PRO A 334 10.11 1.74 16.38
C PRO A 334 10.26 0.26 15.96
N ASN A 335 9.15 -0.41 15.73
CA ASN A 335 9.08 -1.83 15.36
C ASN A 335 8.97 -2.08 13.85
N LEU A 336 9.31 -1.11 12.99
CA LEU A 336 9.49 -1.31 11.55
C LEU A 336 10.75 -2.18 11.32
N ARG A 337 10.55 -3.48 11.28
CA ARG A 337 11.61 -4.48 11.18
C ARG A 337 11.91 -4.89 9.74
N PHE A 338 10.94 -4.77 8.87
CA PHE A 338 11.00 -5.24 7.51
C PHE A 338 10.87 -4.06 6.53
N ALA A 339 11.57 -4.14 5.40
CA ALA A 339 11.44 -3.16 4.33
C ALA A 339 9.98 -3.03 3.89
N ALA A 340 9.52 -1.82 3.59
CA ALA A 340 8.16 -1.57 3.12
C ALA A 340 7.95 -2.12 1.71
N ASP A 341 6.71 -2.37 1.35
CA ASP A 341 6.31 -2.73 0.00
C ASP A 341 5.66 -1.53 -0.69
N ALA A 342 6.03 -1.25 -1.93
CA ALA A 342 5.41 -0.21 -2.74
C ALA A 342 5.36 -0.62 -4.21
N HIS A 343 4.25 -0.32 -4.87
CA HIS A 343 4.13 -0.48 -6.33
C HIS A 343 4.80 0.68 -7.09
N TYR A 344 5.28 1.67 -6.37
CA TYR A 344 5.70 2.98 -6.86
C TYR A 344 6.79 2.93 -7.93
N HIS A 345 7.72 1.99 -7.83
CA HIS A 345 8.79 1.82 -8.84
C HIS A 345 8.30 1.27 -10.19
N HIS A 346 7.04 0.82 -10.26
CA HIS A 346 6.40 0.44 -11.52
C HIS A 346 5.72 1.61 -12.23
N LEU A 347 5.56 2.77 -11.58
CA LEU A 347 4.97 3.97 -12.17
C LEU A 347 5.91 4.61 -13.19
N ARG A 348 5.34 5.16 -14.25
CA ARG A 348 6.06 5.97 -15.25
C ARG A 348 6.09 7.44 -14.92
N ASP A 349 5.16 7.91 -14.10
CA ASP A 349 5.02 9.31 -13.69
C ASP A 349 4.15 9.43 -12.42
N ASP A 350 3.95 10.67 -11.95
CA ASP A 350 3.17 10.98 -10.74
C ASP A 350 2.41 12.31 -10.92
N VAL A 351 1.51 12.60 -9.99
CA VAL A 351 0.73 13.85 -9.95
C VAL A 351 1.36 14.93 -9.06
N ILE A 352 2.47 14.65 -8.42
CA ILE A 352 3.16 15.61 -7.55
C ILE A 352 4.21 16.42 -8.32
N VAL A 353 4.53 17.59 -7.80
CA VAL A 353 5.61 18.44 -8.33
C VAL A 353 6.95 17.70 -8.28
N GLY A 354 7.65 17.68 -9.39
CA GLY A 354 8.92 16.95 -9.54
C GLY A 354 8.75 15.52 -10.03
N GLY A 355 7.51 14.99 -10.11
CA GLY A 355 7.23 13.63 -10.57
C GLY A 355 7.61 12.58 -9.52
N LEU A 356 8.16 11.47 -9.95
CA LEU A 356 8.46 10.34 -9.08
C LEU A 356 9.49 10.67 -8.00
N MET A 357 9.20 10.28 -6.74
CA MET A 357 10.17 10.25 -5.66
C MET A 357 11.28 9.26 -5.96
N ARG A 358 12.49 9.54 -5.51
CA ARG A 358 13.67 8.75 -5.86
C ARG A 358 13.97 7.70 -4.80
N TYR A 359 14.22 6.49 -5.26
CA TYR A 359 14.89 5.47 -4.46
C TYR A 359 16.40 5.71 -4.49
N GLU A 360 17.02 5.62 -3.32
CA GLU A 360 18.47 5.63 -3.17
C GLU A 360 18.84 4.56 -2.14
N ASP A 361 19.74 3.64 -2.49
CA ASP A 361 20.13 2.51 -1.65
C ASP A 361 18.94 1.70 -1.10
N GLY A 362 17.91 1.46 -1.93
CA GLY A 362 16.72 0.72 -1.59
C GLY A 362 15.74 1.45 -0.66
N ALA A 363 15.91 2.75 -0.43
CA ALA A 363 15.07 3.54 0.47
C ALA A 363 14.62 4.85 -0.17
N ILE A 364 13.51 5.41 0.32
CA ILE A 364 13.04 6.75 -0.05
C ILE A 364 13.16 7.66 1.18
N ALA A 365 13.64 8.89 0.96
CA ALA A 365 13.71 9.91 2.00
C ALA A 365 12.30 10.37 2.41
N VAL A 366 12.10 10.59 3.71
CA VAL A 366 10.89 11.23 4.23
C VAL A 366 10.86 12.68 3.74
N PRO A 367 9.74 13.17 3.17
CA PRO A 367 9.69 14.55 2.69
C PRO A 367 9.95 15.59 3.80
N ASP A 368 10.75 16.61 3.51
CA ASP A 368 11.20 17.60 4.49
C ASP A 368 10.24 18.78 4.69
N GLY A 369 9.28 18.97 3.77
CA GLY A 369 8.34 20.10 3.85
C GLY A 369 7.29 19.96 4.95
N PRO A 370 6.68 21.08 5.40
CA PRO A 370 5.54 21.05 6.32
C PRO A 370 4.38 20.20 5.77
N GLY A 371 3.67 19.53 6.66
CA GLY A 371 2.59 18.61 6.28
C GLY A 371 3.13 17.30 5.73
N LEU A 372 2.57 16.82 4.63
CA LEU A 372 3.07 15.65 3.89
C LEU A 372 4.36 15.95 3.11
N GLY A 373 4.75 17.23 3.02
CA GLY A 373 5.96 17.64 2.33
C GLY A 373 5.93 17.49 0.80
N VAL A 374 4.78 17.17 0.23
CA VAL A 374 4.55 17.06 -1.22
C VAL A 374 3.56 18.11 -1.69
N ARG A 375 3.64 18.48 -2.95
CA ARG A 375 2.73 19.45 -3.58
C ARG A 375 2.14 18.85 -4.83
N LEU A 376 0.84 19.04 -5.02
CA LEU A 376 0.14 18.64 -6.23
C LEU A 376 0.61 19.51 -7.43
N ASP A 377 0.87 18.87 -8.56
CA ASP A 377 1.13 19.52 -9.83
C ASP A 377 -0.19 19.64 -10.61
N PRO A 378 -0.71 20.88 -10.81
CA PRO A 378 -2.00 21.06 -11.46
C PRO A 378 -2.05 20.59 -12.93
N GLU A 379 -0.93 20.70 -13.65
CA GLU A 379 -0.85 20.29 -15.05
C GLU A 379 -0.87 18.76 -15.17
N ARG A 380 -0.11 18.08 -14.31
CA ARG A 380 -0.11 16.61 -14.23
C ARG A 380 -1.47 16.08 -13.76
N LEU A 381 -2.08 16.71 -12.75
CA LEU A 381 -3.42 16.36 -12.31
C LEU A 381 -4.42 16.44 -13.46
N ALA A 382 -4.43 17.57 -14.19
CA ALA A 382 -5.33 17.77 -15.34
C ALA A 382 -5.07 16.74 -16.45
N ARG A 383 -3.81 16.49 -16.79
CA ARG A 383 -3.40 15.50 -17.80
C ARG A 383 -3.91 14.10 -17.46
N TYR A 384 -3.71 13.64 -16.21
CA TYR A 384 -4.09 12.29 -15.80
C TYR A 384 -5.57 12.15 -15.48
N ALA A 385 -6.26 13.24 -15.18
CA ALA A 385 -7.72 13.29 -15.12
C ALA A 385 -8.34 13.17 -16.52
N GLU A 386 -7.75 13.83 -17.55
CA GLU A 386 -8.18 13.66 -18.93
C GLU A 386 -7.96 12.23 -19.40
N LEU A 387 -6.78 11.66 -19.16
CA LEU A 387 -6.48 10.28 -19.51
C LEU A 387 -7.47 9.30 -18.84
N TYR A 388 -7.90 9.59 -17.61
CA TYR A 388 -8.96 8.79 -16.96
C TYR A 388 -10.30 8.93 -17.68
N ARG A 389 -10.69 10.15 -18.12
CA ARG A 389 -11.93 10.37 -18.88
C ARG A 389 -11.95 9.65 -20.22
N GLU A 390 -10.79 9.54 -20.86
CA GLU A 390 -10.61 8.82 -22.12
C GLU A 390 -10.69 7.30 -21.96
N LEU A 391 -10.00 6.75 -20.94
CA LEU A 391 -9.82 5.32 -20.77
C LEU A 391 -10.84 4.67 -19.83
N GLY A 392 -11.46 5.44 -18.93
CA GLY A 392 -12.36 4.93 -17.88
C GLY A 392 -11.69 4.06 -16.84
N GLY A 393 -12.49 3.33 -16.05
CA GLY A 393 -12.03 2.27 -15.17
C GLY A 393 -11.66 1.01 -15.94
N TYR A 394 -11.15 -0.02 -15.23
CA TYR A 394 -10.93 -1.35 -15.80
C TYR A 394 -11.37 -2.44 -14.82
N ALA A 395 -11.67 -3.63 -15.36
CA ALA A 395 -11.99 -4.78 -14.55
C ALA A 395 -10.70 -5.37 -13.97
N TYR A 396 -10.45 -5.08 -12.69
CA TYR A 396 -9.29 -5.54 -11.96
C TYR A 396 -9.29 -7.06 -11.75
N ASP A 397 -10.44 -7.62 -11.47
CA ASP A 397 -10.69 -9.03 -11.16
C ASP A 397 -10.89 -9.91 -12.43
N ARG A 398 -10.19 -9.60 -13.51
CA ARG A 398 -10.22 -10.34 -14.76
C ARG A 398 -8.82 -10.65 -15.23
N ASP A 399 -8.61 -11.90 -15.62
CA ASP A 399 -7.39 -12.35 -16.27
C ASP A 399 -7.76 -13.28 -17.43
N PRO A 400 -7.55 -12.88 -18.70
CA PRO A 400 -7.93 -13.67 -19.88
C PRO A 400 -7.28 -15.05 -19.96
N GLU A 401 -6.11 -15.22 -19.34
CA GLU A 401 -5.41 -16.51 -19.30
C GLU A 401 -5.94 -17.44 -18.19
N ARG A 402 -6.86 -16.95 -17.38
CA ARG A 402 -7.52 -17.71 -16.31
C ARG A 402 -9.04 -17.53 -16.38
N PRO A 403 -9.71 -17.97 -17.47
CA PRO A 403 -11.11 -17.66 -17.71
C PRO A 403 -12.09 -18.27 -16.70
N GLY A 404 -11.71 -19.38 -16.08
CA GLY A 404 -12.48 -20.03 -15.00
C GLY A 404 -12.09 -19.60 -13.60
N TRP A 405 -11.17 -18.63 -13.47
CA TRP A 405 -10.64 -18.18 -12.20
C TRP A 405 -11.60 -17.30 -11.41
N TYR A 406 -11.64 -17.55 -10.10
CA TYR A 406 -12.31 -16.71 -9.12
C TYR A 406 -11.32 -16.37 -8.01
N ALA A 407 -11.11 -15.08 -7.77
CA ALA A 407 -10.12 -14.56 -6.85
C ALA A 407 -10.23 -15.08 -5.40
N ILE A 408 -11.39 -15.60 -5.02
CA ILE A 408 -11.68 -16.04 -3.65
C ILE A 408 -11.64 -17.56 -3.48
N ILE A 409 -11.30 -18.32 -4.53
CA ILE A 409 -11.25 -19.79 -4.46
C ILE A 409 -9.80 -20.24 -4.62
N PRO A 410 -9.15 -20.68 -3.53
CA PRO A 410 -7.77 -21.15 -3.58
C PRO A 410 -7.56 -22.35 -4.53
N GLY A 411 -6.42 -22.38 -5.19
CA GLY A 411 -6.00 -23.49 -6.05
C GLY A 411 -6.77 -23.63 -7.37
N GLN A 412 -7.59 -22.64 -7.74
CA GLN A 412 -8.40 -22.69 -8.94
C GLN A 412 -7.74 -21.95 -10.12
N ASP A 413 -7.66 -22.65 -11.23
CA ASP A 413 -7.39 -22.12 -12.58
C ASP A 413 -6.09 -21.27 -12.66
N TYR A 414 -4.97 -21.89 -12.31
CA TYR A 414 -3.66 -21.28 -12.49
C TYR A 414 -3.33 -21.07 -13.97
N ALA A 415 -2.66 -19.98 -14.29
CA ALA A 415 -2.10 -19.76 -15.62
C ALA A 415 -0.97 -20.76 -15.91
N THR A 416 -0.70 -20.98 -17.21
CA THR A 416 0.45 -21.78 -17.66
C THR A 416 1.53 -20.84 -18.16
N PRO A 417 2.78 -20.94 -17.67
CA PRO A 417 3.87 -20.11 -18.16
C PRO A 417 4.12 -20.32 -19.64
N ARG A 418 4.35 -19.25 -20.38
CA ARG A 418 4.64 -19.34 -21.80
C ARG A 418 6.02 -19.95 -22.06
N PRO A 419 6.19 -20.74 -23.15
CA PRO A 419 7.52 -21.16 -23.56
C PRO A 419 8.39 -19.94 -23.87
N GLY A 420 9.68 -20.01 -23.49
CA GLY A 420 10.62 -18.92 -23.64
C GLY A 420 10.66 -18.33 -25.04
N ARG A 421 10.83 -17.04 -25.14
CA ARG A 421 11.23 -16.41 -26.39
C ARG A 421 12.66 -16.82 -26.64
N GLY A 422 12.91 -17.60 -27.70
CA GLY A 422 14.25 -17.98 -28.13
C GLY A 422 15.04 -16.79 -28.64
#